data_00e7b2f9a312dfcbade9385a61d5d2f8
#
_entry.id   00e7b2f9a312dfcbade9385a61d5d2f8
#
_cell.length_a   1.000
_cell.length_b   1.000
_cell.length_c   1.000
_cell.angle_alpha   90.00
_cell.angle_beta   90.00
_cell.angle_gamma   90.00
#
_symmetry.space_group_name_H-M   'P 1'
#
loop_
_entity.id
_entity.type
_entity.pdbx_description
1 polymer ?
#
loop_
_entity_poly.entity_id
_entity_poly.type
_entity_poly.pdbx_seq_one_letter_code
_entity_poly.pdbx_strand_id
1 'polypeptide(L)'
;SEKTECKDSQYTIRKAGVSTGCRYCPNDGECELQDVVEKLGVTEIHYPVYYRGYEPEHDDPFFDRDYNICILCGRCVRICQEVRGASVLAFKYRGSRTQIGPAFGRNHVEAGCEFCGACVSVCPTGALADKTAKWDGKPDGFEVSTCPFCALGCQIELQHKNGRLSKVRPNLDPEINDGQLCVRGRFCLPEMTHHHERARKPVLKRDKYFREVSWAEALEEVAARLRGLG
;
A
#
# COMPACT_ATOMS: atom_id res chain seq x y z
N SER A 1 1.17 14.78 23.16
CA SER A 1 -0.21 15.26 22.95
C SER A 1 -0.81 14.74 21.64
N GLU A 2 -0.06 14.73 20.53
CA GLU A 2 -0.52 14.22 19.22
C GLU A 2 -0.85 12.71 19.24
N LYS A 3 -0.11 11.90 19.98
CA LYS A 3 -0.41 10.47 20.14
C LYS A 3 -1.75 10.20 20.82
N THR A 4 -2.20 11.08 21.70
CA THR A 4 -3.46 10.93 22.40
C THR A 4 -4.65 11.18 21.49
N GLU A 5 -4.54 12.13 20.57
CA GLU A 5 -5.59 12.46 19.60
C GLU A 5 -5.77 11.34 18.55
N CYS A 6 -4.67 10.74 18.09
CA CYS A 6 -4.75 9.58 17.20
C CYS A 6 -5.39 8.36 17.87
N LYS A 7 -5.16 8.18 19.17
CA LYS A 7 -5.81 7.12 19.97
C LYS A 7 -7.31 7.33 20.10
N ASP A 8 -7.75 8.57 20.13
CA ASP A 8 -9.16 8.95 20.25
C ASP A 8 -9.93 8.90 18.91
N SER A 9 -9.28 8.61 17.80
CA SER A 9 -9.90 8.62 16.47
C SER A 9 -11.09 7.66 16.37
N GLN A 10 -11.00 6.49 16.98
CA GLN A 10 -12.11 5.54 17.03
C GLN A 10 -13.32 6.07 17.79
N TYR A 11 -13.10 6.99 18.72
CA TYR A 11 -14.14 7.64 19.49
C TYR A 11 -14.71 8.85 18.79
N THR A 12 -13.93 9.45 17.92
CA THR A 12 -14.30 10.66 17.20
C THR A 12 -15.38 10.38 16.16
N ILE A 13 -15.38 9.18 15.56
CA ILE A 13 -16.48 8.71 14.70
C ILE A 13 -17.83 8.85 15.43
N ARG A 14 -17.83 8.60 16.73
CA ARG A 14 -19.04 8.67 17.55
C ARG A 14 -19.47 10.07 17.91
N LYS A 15 -18.51 10.94 18.24
CA LYS A 15 -18.80 12.31 18.67
C LYS A 15 -19.20 13.21 17.52
N ALA A 16 -18.55 13.05 16.39
CA ALA A 16 -18.79 13.86 15.22
C ALA A 16 -19.85 13.26 14.28
N GLY A 17 -20.27 12.01 14.55
CA GLY A 17 -20.97 11.26 13.52
C GLY A 17 -20.12 11.29 12.26
N VAL A 18 -20.04 10.21 11.53
CA VAL A 18 -19.47 10.21 10.21
C VAL A 18 -17.93 10.31 10.14
N SER A 19 -17.45 10.12 8.96
CA SER A 19 -16.07 10.14 8.48
C SER A 19 -15.24 11.33 8.94
N THR A 20 -15.85 12.45 9.23
CA THR A 20 -15.17 13.67 9.67
C THR A 20 -14.43 13.52 11.00
N GLY A 21 -14.84 12.57 11.81
CA GLY A 21 -14.21 12.34 13.11
C GLY A 21 -12.99 11.42 13.08
N CYS A 22 -12.70 10.76 11.97
CA CYS A 22 -11.61 9.78 11.81
C CYS A 22 -10.39 10.33 11.07
N ARG A 23 -10.08 11.60 11.19
CA ARG A 23 -9.04 12.25 10.38
C ARG A 23 -7.62 12.07 10.87
N TYR A 24 -7.40 11.24 11.86
CA TYR A 24 -6.08 11.07 12.49
C TYR A 24 -5.45 9.71 12.22
N CYS A 25 -6.01 8.93 11.31
CA CYS A 25 -5.40 7.65 10.93
C CYS A 25 -4.77 7.73 9.52
N PRO A 26 -3.79 6.87 9.22
CA PRO A 26 -3.08 6.90 7.94
C PRO A 26 -3.94 6.72 6.70
N ASN A 27 -5.17 6.22 6.87
CA ASN A 27 -6.09 5.90 5.78
C ASN A 27 -7.26 6.87 5.66
N ASP A 28 -7.12 8.09 6.23
CA ASP A 28 -8.15 9.11 6.11
C ASP A 28 -8.45 9.44 4.63
N GLY A 29 -9.73 9.41 4.28
CA GLY A 29 -10.19 9.62 2.90
C GLY A 29 -10.06 8.40 1.97
N GLU A 30 -9.47 7.29 2.41
CA GLU A 30 -9.41 6.01 1.69
C GLU A 30 -9.86 4.84 2.56
N CYS A 31 -10.75 5.07 3.48
CA CYS A 31 -11.20 4.09 4.46
C CYS A 31 -12.60 3.58 4.10
N GLU A 32 -12.71 2.33 3.70
CA GLU A 32 -14.00 1.69 3.38
C GLU A 32 -14.98 1.77 4.57
N LEU A 33 -14.48 1.71 5.81
CA LEU A 33 -15.33 1.90 6.99
C LEU A 33 -15.94 3.32 7.05
N GLN A 34 -15.16 4.35 6.70
CA GLN A 34 -15.70 5.72 6.60
C GLN A 34 -16.79 5.80 5.55
N ASP A 35 -16.56 5.23 4.37
CA ASP A 35 -17.53 5.23 3.27
C ASP A 35 -18.84 4.52 3.67
N VAL A 36 -18.74 3.39 4.38
CA VAL A 36 -19.91 2.65 4.87
C VAL A 36 -20.67 3.44 5.94
N VAL A 37 -19.96 4.04 6.89
CA VAL A 37 -20.55 4.86 7.96
C VAL A 37 -21.30 6.06 7.36
N GLU A 38 -20.69 6.74 6.39
CA GLU A 38 -21.29 7.87 5.69
C GLU A 38 -22.53 7.46 4.90
N LYS A 39 -22.40 6.38 4.11
CA LYS A 39 -23.52 5.84 3.30
C LYS A 39 -24.72 5.42 4.13
N LEU A 40 -24.48 4.87 5.32
CA LEU A 40 -25.54 4.44 6.25
C LEU A 40 -26.06 5.58 7.12
N GLY A 41 -25.50 6.78 7.06
CA GLY A 41 -25.89 7.93 7.86
C GLY A 41 -25.75 7.68 9.37
N VAL A 42 -24.73 6.91 9.78
CA VAL A 42 -24.51 6.60 11.21
C VAL A 42 -23.95 7.83 11.90
N THR A 43 -24.74 8.46 12.74
CA THR A 43 -24.36 9.68 13.49
C THR A 43 -24.03 9.42 14.95
N GLU A 44 -24.52 8.32 15.51
CA GLU A 44 -24.32 7.95 16.92
C GLU A 44 -24.02 6.48 17.09
N ILE A 45 -23.24 6.18 18.11
CA ILE A 45 -23.01 4.80 18.58
C ILE A 45 -23.47 4.69 20.02
N HIS A 46 -24.45 3.85 20.26
CA HIS A 46 -25.06 3.67 21.57
C HIS A 46 -24.31 2.66 22.47
N TYR A 47 -23.31 1.97 21.91
CA TYR A 47 -22.53 0.98 22.65
C TYR A 47 -21.36 1.61 23.40
N PRO A 48 -20.97 1.06 24.57
CA PRO A 48 -19.77 1.48 25.25
C PRO A 48 -18.54 1.34 24.37
N VAL A 49 -17.64 2.29 24.44
CA VAL A 49 -16.39 2.25 23.69
C VAL A 49 -15.28 1.72 24.57
N TYR A 50 -14.60 0.76 24.05
CA TYR A 50 -13.44 0.17 24.65
C TYR A 50 -12.20 0.42 23.81
N TYR A 51 -11.29 1.22 24.33
CA TYR A 51 -9.99 1.45 23.70
C TYR A 51 -8.97 0.43 24.24
N ARG A 52 -8.35 -0.32 23.35
CA ARG A 52 -7.46 -1.45 23.71
C ARG A 52 -6.06 -0.98 24.15
N GLY A 53 -5.60 0.15 23.67
CA GLY A 53 -4.30 0.74 24.03
C GLY A 53 -3.08 -0.04 23.54
N TYR A 54 -3.21 -0.75 22.42
CA TYR A 54 -2.07 -1.43 21.82
C TYR A 54 -1.10 -0.42 21.20
N GLU A 55 0.20 -0.65 21.35
CA GLU A 55 1.19 0.09 20.58
C GLU A 55 1.16 -0.37 19.12
N PRO A 56 1.16 0.57 18.15
CA PRO A 56 1.29 0.20 16.75
C PRO A 56 2.61 -0.51 16.47
N GLU A 57 2.57 -1.54 15.63
CA GLU A 57 3.76 -2.31 15.26
C GLU A 57 4.36 -1.73 13.98
N HIS A 58 5.64 -1.36 14.05
CA HIS A 58 6.42 -0.73 12.97
C HIS A 58 7.59 -1.59 12.47
N ASP A 59 7.71 -2.83 12.95
CA ASP A 59 8.85 -3.71 12.68
C ASP A 59 8.87 -4.26 11.25
N ASP A 60 7.72 -4.32 10.59
CA ASP A 60 7.64 -4.79 9.22
C ASP A 60 8.27 -3.77 8.25
N PRO A 61 9.01 -4.21 7.22
CA PRO A 61 9.75 -3.29 6.35
C PRO A 61 8.87 -2.42 5.44
N PHE A 62 7.65 -2.86 5.08
CA PHE A 62 6.84 -2.23 4.03
C PHE A 62 5.52 -1.66 4.52
N PHE A 63 4.99 -2.11 5.64
CA PHE A 63 3.73 -1.63 6.20
C PHE A 63 3.74 -1.63 7.73
N ASP A 64 2.89 -0.78 8.29
CA ASP A 64 2.65 -0.71 9.72
C ASP A 64 1.35 -1.41 10.08
N ARG A 65 1.22 -1.82 11.34
CA ARG A 65 0.01 -2.44 11.88
C ARG A 65 -0.46 -1.72 13.15
N ASP A 66 -1.73 -1.33 13.16
CA ASP A 66 -2.38 -0.78 14.34
C ASP A 66 -3.63 -1.60 14.70
N TYR A 67 -3.52 -2.35 15.77
CA TYR A 67 -4.64 -3.19 16.24
C TYR A 67 -5.78 -2.38 16.89
N ASN A 68 -5.56 -1.11 17.22
CA ASN A 68 -6.61 -0.28 17.82
C ASN A 68 -7.71 0.05 16.81
N ILE A 69 -7.36 0.15 15.54
CA ILE A 69 -8.29 0.43 14.44
C ILE A 69 -8.64 -0.81 13.60
N CYS A 70 -8.20 -1.98 14.04
CA CYS A 70 -8.56 -3.26 13.43
C CYS A 70 -9.96 -3.67 13.84
N ILE A 71 -10.87 -3.85 12.88
CA ILE A 71 -12.26 -4.31 13.10
C ILE A 71 -12.43 -5.83 13.08
N LEU A 72 -11.35 -6.58 13.03
CA LEU A 72 -11.32 -8.05 13.02
C LEU A 72 -12.16 -8.69 11.89
N CYS A 73 -12.29 -8.03 10.75
CA CYS A 73 -13.09 -8.52 9.61
C CYS A 73 -12.53 -9.80 8.96
N GLY A 74 -11.26 -10.16 9.21
CA GLY A 74 -10.62 -11.37 8.71
C GLY A 74 -10.27 -11.38 7.22
N ARG A 75 -10.49 -10.30 6.46
CA ARG A 75 -10.17 -10.24 5.03
C ARG A 75 -8.68 -10.52 4.75
N CYS A 76 -7.79 -9.95 5.56
CA CYS A 76 -6.35 -10.15 5.44
C CYS A 76 -5.91 -11.59 5.73
N VAL A 77 -6.59 -12.27 6.64
CA VAL A 77 -6.36 -13.71 6.91
C VAL A 77 -6.78 -14.53 5.70
N ARG A 78 -8.01 -14.34 5.20
CA ARG A 78 -8.53 -15.10 4.06
C ARG A 78 -7.69 -14.91 2.80
N ILE A 79 -7.36 -13.67 2.44
CA ILE A 79 -6.56 -13.44 1.24
C ILE A 79 -5.15 -14.06 1.35
N CYS A 80 -4.57 -14.05 2.57
CA CYS A 80 -3.26 -14.66 2.81
C CYS A 80 -3.32 -16.20 2.70
N GLN A 81 -4.40 -16.82 3.17
CA GLN A 81 -4.57 -18.27 3.19
C GLN A 81 -5.12 -18.80 1.86
N GLU A 82 -6.22 -18.25 1.40
CA GLU A 82 -7.02 -18.83 0.31
C GLU A 82 -6.53 -18.39 -1.06
N VAL A 83 -6.04 -17.16 -1.19
CA VAL A 83 -5.61 -16.60 -2.49
C VAL A 83 -4.09 -16.68 -2.65
N ARG A 84 -3.33 -16.28 -1.62
CA ARG A 84 -1.86 -16.30 -1.68
C ARG A 84 -1.25 -17.65 -1.29
N GLY A 85 -1.96 -18.47 -0.56
CA GLY A 85 -1.46 -19.75 -0.06
C GLY A 85 -0.33 -19.65 0.98
N ALA A 86 0.02 -18.43 1.41
CA ALA A 86 1.15 -18.20 2.31
C ALA A 86 0.83 -18.51 3.78
N SER A 87 -0.44 -18.39 4.18
CA SER A 87 -0.95 -18.71 5.53
C SER A 87 -0.16 -18.08 6.69
N VAL A 88 0.45 -16.93 6.46
CA VAL A 88 1.24 -16.22 7.49
C VAL A 88 0.33 -15.57 8.53
N LEU A 89 -0.83 -15.04 8.09
CA LEU A 89 -1.76 -14.36 8.95
C LEU A 89 -2.82 -15.30 9.50
N ALA A 90 -3.06 -15.21 10.80
CA ALA A 90 -4.10 -15.96 11.51
C ALA A 90 -4.72 -15.10 12.59
N PHE A 91 -5.88 -15.54 13.11
CA PHE A 91 -6.42 -14.99 14.36
C PHE A 91 -5.58 -15.49 15.53
N LYS A 92 -4.99 -14.58 16.27
CA LYS A 92 -4.25 -14.85 17.51
C LYS A 92 -5.16 -14.58 18.71
N TYR A 93 -4.98 -15.34 19.78
CA TYR A 93 -5.76 -15.23 21.00
C TYR A 93 -7.26 -15.46 20.75
N ARG A 94 -8.10 -15.12 21.71
CA ARG A 94 -9.55 -15.29 21.63
C ARG A 94 -10.31 -14.26 22.47
N GLY A 95 -11.61 -14.13 22.21
CA GLY A 95 -12.48 -13.18 22.91
C GLY A 95 -12.02 -11.73 22.68
N SER A 96 -12.08 -10.91 23.70
CA SER A 96 -11.73 -9.50 23.64
C SER A 96 -10.25 -9.23 23.31
N ARG A 97 -9.37 -10.23 23.47
CA ARG A 97 -7.95 -10.14 23.16
C ARG A 97 -7.59 -10.56 21.73
N THR A 98 -8.57 -10.94 20.92
CA THR A 98 -8.32 -11.38 19.54
C THR A 98 -7.57 -10.31 18.75
N GLN A 99 -6.52 -10.75 18.06
CA GLN A 99 -5.71 -9.97 17.14
C GLN A 99 -5.44 -10.75 15.86
N ILE A 100 -4.96 -10.10 14.82
CA ILE A 100 -4.55 -10.75 13.58
C ILE A 100 -3.04 -10.58 13.40
N GLY A 101 -2.35 -11.66 13.11
CA GLY A 101 -0.91 -11.62 12.86
C GLY A 101 -0.30 -12.99 12.72
N PRO A 102 1.01 -13.08 12.56
CA PRO A 102 1.71 -14.35 12.56
C PRO A 102 1.54 -15.11 13.86
N ALA A 103 1.47 -16.44 13.76
CA ALA A 103 1.33 -17.31 14.91
C ALA A 103 2.58 -17.28 15.82
N PHE A 104 2.38 -17.61 17.11
CA PHE A 104 3.45 -17.76 18.09
C PHE A 104 4.29 -16.50 18.38
N GLY A 105 3.73 -15.31 18.19
CA GLY A 105 4.43 -14.06 18.48
C GLY A 105 5.58 -13.71 17.54
N ARG A 106 5.74 -14.47 16.42
CA ARG A 106 6.74 -14.17 15.39
C ARG A 106 6.39 -12.87 14.66
N ASN A 107 7.40 -12.19 14.13
CA ASN A 107 7.20 -11.12 13.16
C ASN A 107 6.92 -11.70 11.76
N HIS A 108 6.58 -10.86 10.80
CA HIS A 108 6.25 -11.31 9.44
C HIS A 108 7.44 -11.95 8.72
N VAL A 109 8.65 -11.44 8.92
CA VAL A 109 9.88 -11.99 8.32
C VAL A 109 10.11 -13.41 8.83
N GLU A 110 10.09 -13.61 10.14
CA GLU A 110 10.28 -14.92 10.78
C GLU A 110 9.18 -15.92 10.41
N ALA A 111 7.99 -15.43 10.11
CA ALA A 111 6.87 -16.27 9.67
C ALA A 111 6.90 -16.60 8.17
N GLY A 112 7.93 -16.14 7.43
CA GLY A 112 8.07 -16.41 6.00
C GLY A 112 7.14 -15.58 5.12
N CYS A 113 6.77 -14.36 5.54
CA CYS A 113 5.96 -13.46 4.74
C CYS A 113 6.70 -13.03 3.46
N GLU A 114 6.05 -13.14 2.31
CA GLU A 114 6.57 -12.70 1.01
C GLU A 114 6.40 -11.19 0.77
N PHE A 115 5.77 -10.48 1.70
CA PHE A 115 5.44 -9.05 1.58
C PHE A 115 4.71 -8.68 0.28
N CYS A 116 3.82 -9.52 -0.19
CA CYS A 116 3.03 -9.29 -1.41
C CYS A 116 2.04 -8.12 -1.29
N GLY A 117 1.74 -7.65 -0.08
CA GLY A 117 0.85 -6.53 0.18
C GLY A 117 -0.63 -6.80 -0.03
N ALA A 118 -1.04 -8.03 -0.33
CA ALA A 118 -2.45 -8.37 -0.53
C ALA A 118 -3.30 -8.05 0.70
N CYS A 119 -2.78 -8.32 1.90
CA CYS A 119 -3.45 -7.99 3.17
C CYS A 119 -3.65 -6.48 3.36
N VAL A 120 -2.69 -5.66 2.91
CA VAL A 120 -2.79 -4.19 2.93
C VAL A 120 -3.88 -3.71 1.97
N SER A 121 -3.95 -4.32 0.77
CA SER A 121 -4.93 -3.94 -0.26
C SER A 121 -6.39 -4.21 0.13
N VAL A 122 -6.64 -5.24 0.94
CA VAL A 122 -8.01 -5.64 1.35
C VAL A 122 -8.40 -5.13 2.73
N CYS A 123 -7.51 -4.44 3.42
CA CYS A 123 -7.82 -3.89 4.74
C CYS A 123 -8.82 -2.72 4.59
N PRO A 124 -10.04 -2.82 5.19
CA PRO A 124 -11.05 -1.79 5.05
C PRO A 124 -10.82 -0.57 5.96
N THR A 125 -9.75 -0.60 6.74
CA THR A 125 -9.37 0.47 7.67
C THR A 125 -7.87 0.78 7.52
N GLY A 126 -7.34 1.70 8.31
CA GLY A 126 -5.90 1.96 8.36
C GLY A 126 -5.09 1.00 9.24
N ALA A 127 -5.67 -0.15 9.64
CA ALA A 127 -5.00 -1.11 10.50
C ALA A 127 -3.76 -1.75 9.87
N LEU A 128 -3.71 -1.83 8.55
CA LEU A 128 -2.53 -2.16 7.75
C LEU A 128 -2.27 -1.00 6.81
N ALA A 129 -1.19 -0.29 7.01
CA ALA A 129 -0.88 0.94 6.27
C ALA A 129 0.49 0.84 5.59
N ASP A 130 0.53 1.10 4.29
CA ASP A 130 1.75 1.18 3.50
C ASP A 130 2.67 2.29 4.05
N LYS A 131 3.90 1.96 4.41
CA LYS A 131 4.85 2.92 5.01
C LYS A 131 5.17 4.10 4.12
N THR A 132 5.18 3.89 2.81
CA THR A 132 5.59 4.92 1.84
C THR A 132 4.46 5.89 1.52
N ALA A 133 3.20 5.45 1.64
CA ALA A 133 2.02 6.19 1.21
C ALA A 133 1.04 6.53 2.34
N LYS A 134 1.31 6.05 3.56
CA LYS A 134 0.51 6.48 4.72
C LYS A 134 0.64 7.99 4.89
N TRP A 135 -0.46 8.65 5.19
CA TRP A 135 -0.58 10.12 5.31
C TRP A 135 -0.67 10.90 4.00
N ASP A 136 -0.53 10.26 2.84
CA ASP A 136 -0.72 10.93 1.55
C ASP A 136 -2.20 11.28 1.29
N GLY A 137 -3.10 10.60 2.01
CA GLY A 137 -4.55 10.73 1.82
C GLY A 137 -5.02 10.07 0.53
N LYS A 138 -6.22 10.44 0.09
CA LYS A 138 -6.81 9.90 -1.14
C LYS A 138 -5.99 10.33 -2.36
N PRO A 139 -5.62 9.39 -3.25
CA PRO A 139 -4.98 9.71 -4.52
C PRO A 139 -5.83 10.65 -5.37
N ASP A 140 -5.18 11.47 -6.20
CA ASP A 140 -5.86 12.33 -7.16
C ASP A 140 -6.39 11.53 -8.36
N GLY A 141 -5.73 10.40 -8.66
CA GLY A 141 -6.09 9.48 -9.73
C GLY A 141 -5.12 8.31 -9.80
N PHE A 142 -5.31 7.47 -10.81
CA PHE A 142 -4.41 6.38 -11.12
C PHE A 142 -4.30 6.17 -12.63
N GLU A 143 -3.19 5.58 -13.05
CA GLU A 143 -2.92 5.15 -14.42
C GLU A 143 -2.60 3.65 -14.42
N VAL A 144 -3.17 2.91 -15.37
CA VAL A 144 -2.85 1.49 -15.56
C VAL A 144 -1.56 1.37 -16.36
N SER A 145 -0.65 0.54 -15.89
CA SER A 145 0.65 0.31 -16.53
C SER A 145 1.13 -1.12 -16.31
N THR A 146 2.25 -1.46 -16.91
CA THR A 146 2.92 -2.74 -16.74
C THR A 146 4.08 -2.61 -15.77
N CYS A 147 4.20 -3.55 -14.85
CA CYS A 147 5.29 -3.60 -13.88
C CYS A 147 6.64 -3.84 -14.59
N PRO A 148 7.67 -3.02 -14.37
CA PRO A 148 8.94 -3.11 -15.09
C PRO A 148 9.96 -4.09 -14.48
N PHE A 149 9.65 -4.75 -13.37
CA PHE A 149 10.67 -5.50 -12.62
C PHE A 149 11.01 -6.89 -13.16
N CYS A 150 10.09 -7.53 -13.87
CA CYS A 150 10.36 -8.87 -14.43
C CYS A 150 9.46 -9.16 -15.65
N ALA A 151 9.74 -10.28 -16.32
CA ALA A 151 9.06 -10.67 -17.55
C ALA A 151 7.59 -11.13 -17.36
N LEU A 152 7.10 -11.25 -16.12
CA LEU A 152 5.70 -11.60 -15.88
C LEU A 152 4.75 -10.51 -16.40
N GLY A 153 5.18 -9.24 -16.39
CA GLY A 153 4.41 -8.15 -16.97
C GLY A 153 3.11 -7.82 -16.22
N CYS A 154 3.09 -7.99 -14.90
CA CYS A 154 1.90 -7.72 -14.09
C CYS A 154 1.31 -6.34 -14.40
N GLN A 155 -0.01 -6.27 -14.57
CA GLN A 155 -0.72 -5.00 -14.65
C GLN A 155 -0.85 -4.38 -13.28
N ILE A 156 -0.53 -3.10 -13.21
CA ILE A 156 -0.49 -2.31 -11.99
C ILE A 156 -1.24 -0.99 -12.17
N GLU A 157 -1.80 -0.51 -11.08
CA GLU A 157 -2.34 0.84 -10.96
C GLU A 157 -1.32 1.72 -10.27
N LEU A 158 -0.85 2.73 -10.98
CA LEU A 158 0.05 3.76 -10.49
C LEU A 158 -0.78 4.89 -9.89
N GLN A 159 -0.97 4.88 -8.59
CA GLN A 159 -1.74 5.92 -7.90
C GLN A 159 -0.86 7.13 -7.62
N HIS A 160 -1.32 8.30 -8.02
CA HIS A 160 -0.57 9.54 -7.90
C HIS A 160 -1.26 10.55 -6.99
N LYS A 161 -0.45 11.38 -6.34
CA LYS A 161 -0.87 12.50 -5.51
C LYS A 161 0.01 13.71 -5.81
N ASN A 162 -0.60 14.86 -6.11
CA ASN A 162 0.14 16.09 -6.46
C ASN A 162 1.20 15.87 -7.56
N GLY A 163 0.85 15.12 -8.60
CA GLY A 163 1.77 14.80 -9.71
C GLY A 163 2.91 13.83 -9.36
N ARG A 164 2.85 13.17 -8.21
CA ARG A 164 3.88 12.27 -7.71
C ARG A 164 3.30 10.86 -7.52
N LEU A 165 4.02 9.83 -7.93
CA LEU A 165 3.64 8.44 -7.64
C LEU A 165 3.65 8.21 -6.14
N SER A 166 2.48 7.95 -5.57
CA SER A 166 2.30 7.72 -4.14
C SER A 166 2.40 6.24 -3.80
N LYS A 167 1.58 5.43 -4.44
CA LYS A 167 1.54 3.99 -4.20
C LYS A 167 1.16 3.20 -5.45
N VAL A 168 1.39 1.89 -5.38
CA VAL A 168 1.02 0.96 -6.45
C VAL A 168 0.00 -0.03 -5.92
N ARG A 169 -1.04 -0.27 -6.69
CA ARG A 169 -1.99 -1.36 -6.46
C ARG A 169 -1.96 -2.36 -7.61
N PRO A 170 -2.31 -3.62 -7.37
CA PRO A 170 -2.55 -4.53 -8.47
C PRO A 170 -3.78 -4.07 -9.24
N ASN A 171 -3.73 -4.13 -10.56
CA ASN A 171 -4.93 -4.06 -11.36
C ASN A 171 -5.73 -5.36 -11.16
N LEU A 172 -7.05 -5.23 -11.09
CA LEU A 172 -7.95 -6.37 -10.84
C LEU A 172 -8.30 -7.17 -12.11
N ASP A 173 -7.66 -6.85 -13.24
CA ASP A 173 -7.84 -7.62 -14.47
C ASP A 173 -7.35 -9.06 -14.25
N PRO A 174 -8.23 -10.07 -14.40
CA PRO A 174 -7.89 -11.46 -14.13
C PRO A 174 -6.97 -12.09 -15.16
N GLU A 175 -6.81 -11.50 -16.35
CA GLU A 175 -6.11 -12.16 -17.47
C GLU A 175 -4.60 -12.30 -17.24
N ILE A 176 -3.97 -11.41 -16.48
CA ILE A 176 -2.52 -11.40 -16.30
C ILE A 176 -2.11 -11.81 -14.90
N ASN A 177 -2.50 -11.03 -13.89
CA ASN A 177 -2.04 -11.23 -12.51
C ASN A 177 -3.15 -11.29 -11.46
N ASP A 178 -4.39 -11.34 -11.90
CA ASP A 178 -5.56 -11.57 -11.05
C ASP A 178 -5.52 -10.81 -9.72
N GLY A 179 -5.24 -9.52 -9.78
CA GLY A 179 -5.14 -8.67 -8.60
C GLY A 179 -3.95 -8.98 -7.68
N GLN A 180 -2.95 -9.73 -8.12
CA GLN A 180 -1.80 -10.12 -7.31
C GLN A 180 -0.51 -9.40 -7.73
N LEU A 181 0.31 -9.06 -6.76
CA LEU A 181 1.65 -8.51 -6.98
C LEU A 181 2.68 -9.17 -6.06
N CYS A 182 3.94 -9.11 -6.45
CA CYS A 182 5.05 -9.40 -5.53
C CYS A 182 5.49 -8.13 -4.79
N VAL A 183 6.34 -8.28 -3.80
CA VAL A 183 6.88 -7.18 -2.99
C VAL A 183 7.48 -6.05 -3.84
N ARG A 184 8.23 -6.37 -4.89
CA ARG A 184 8.87 -5.38 -5.76
C ARG A 184 7.85 -4.50 -6.47
N GLY A 185 6.86 -5.11 -7.15
CA GLY A 185 5.81 -4.37 -7.83
C GLY A 185 4.94 -3.56 -6.88
N ARG A 186 4.71 -4.07 -5.67
CA ARG A 186 3.82 -3.45 -4.69
C ARG A 186 4.43 -2.26 -3.96
N PHE A 187 5.68 -2.38 -3.50
CA PHE A 187 6.27 -1.40 -2.57
C PHE A 187 7.50 -0.67 -3.09
N CYS A 188 8.28 -1.28 -4.00
CA CYS A 188 9.56 -0.70 -4.39
C CYS A 188 9.46 0.31 -5.55
N LEU A 189 8.38 0.31 -6.32
CA LEU A 189 8.27 1.16 -7.50
C LEU A 189 8.21 2.66 -7.19
N PRO A 190 7.51 3.14 -6.15
CA PRO A 190 7.54 4.56 -5.79
C PRO A 190 8.95 5.03 -5.43
N GLU A 191 9.67 4.27 -4.60
CA GLU A 191 11.04 4.59 -4.21
C GLU A 191 11.97 4.63 -5.43
N MET A 192 11.94 3.61 -6.27
CA MET A 192 12.73 3.56 -7.50
C MET A 192 12.39 4.73 -8.44
N THR A 193 11.12 5.10 -8.55
CA THR A 193 10.68 6.18 -9.43
C THR A 193 11.20 7.54 -8.96
N HIS A 194 11.27 7.75 -7.65
CA HIS A 194 11.69 9.01 -7.04
C HIS A 194 13.14 9.02 -6.57
N HIS A 195 13.88 7.94 -6.81
CA HIS A 195 15.29 7.85 -6.40
C HIS A 195 16.11 8.98 -7.06
N HIS A 196 16.97 9.61 -6.27
CA HIS A 196 17.75 10.76 -6.73
C HIS A 196 18.76 10.42 -7.83
N GLU A 197 19.28 9.20 -7.85
CA GLU A 197 20.20 8.70 -8.88
C GLU A 197 19.51 8.20 -10.15
N ARG A 198 18.17 8.22 -10.19
CA ARG A 198 17.46 7.77 -11.39
C ARG A 198 17.79 8.63 -12.58
N ALA A 199 18.24 8.01 -13.67
CA ALA A 199 18.43 8.68 -14.94
C ALA A 199 17.10 9.27 -15.45
N ARG A 200 17.07 10.59 -15.64
CA ARG A 200 15.87 11.32 -16.11
C ARG A 200 15.95 11.70 -17.58
N LYS A 201 17.14 11.60 -18.16
CA LYS A 201 17.42 11.89 -19.57
C LYS A 201 18.21 10.75 -20.17
N PRO A 202 18.11 10.53 -21.48
CA PRO A 202 18.99 9.60 -22.17
C PRO A 202 20.45 10.03 -22.04
N VAL A 203 21.33 9.03 -21.99
CA VAL A 203 22.78 9.24 -21.91
C VAL A 203 23.44 8.48 -23.05
N LEU A 204 24.26 9.17 -23.82
CA LEU A 204 25.10 8.56 -24.83
C LEU A 204 26.55 8.46 -24.35
N LYS A 205 27.14 7.27 -24.52
CA LYS A 205 28.58 7.09 -24.33
C LYS A 205 29.33 7.51 -25.57
N ARG A 206 30.18 8.53 -25.42
CA ARG A 206 31.14 8.92 -26.44
C ARG A 206 32.53 8.79 -25.84
N ASP A 207 33.34 7.97 -26.44
CA ASP A 207 34.68 7.59 -25.96
C ASP A 207 34.62 7.03 -24.52
N LYS A 208 35.17 7.77 -23.55
CA LYS A 208 35.21 7.38 -22.13
C LYS A 208 34.13 8.05 -21.26
N TYR A 209 33.38 8.99 -21.83
CA TYR A 209 32.44 9.80 -21.04
C TYR A 209 30.98 9.56 -21.45
N PHE A 210 30.08 9.70 -20.46
CA PHE A 210 28.66 9.74 -20.70
C PHE A 210 28.18 11.18 -20.75
N ARG A 211 27.40 11.52 -21.78
CA ARG A 211 26.78 12.84 -21.96
C ARG A 211 25.29 12.71 -22.00
N GLU A 212 24.58 13.55 -21.23
CA GLU A 212 23.12 13.66 -21.34
C GLU A 212 22.77 14.25 -22.71
N VAL A 213 21.73 13.70 -23.34
CA VAL A 213 21.24 14.11 -24.65
C VAL A 213 19.71 14.22 -24.62
N SER A 214 19.16 14.85 -25.66
CA SER A 214 17.72 14.85 -25.86
C SER A 214 17.21 13.47 -26.31
N TRP A 215 15.92 13.21 -26.11
CA TRP A 215 15.29 12.01 -26.64
C TRP A 215 15.39 11.91 -28.17
N ALA A 216 15.26 13.05 -28.88
CA ALA A 216 15.42 13.10 -30.33
C ALA A 216 16.82 12.64 -30.77
N GLU A 217 17.88 13.19 -30.16
CA GLU A 217 19.25 12.78 -30.42
C GLU A 217 19.52 11.32 -30.10
N ALA A 218 19.00 10.83 -28.98
CA ALA A 218 19.14 9.42 -28.59
C ALA A 218 18.47 8.46 -29.58
N LEU A 219 17.24 8.75 -29.98
CA LEU A 219 16.50 7.94 -30.94
C LEU A 219 17.13 7.96 -32.34
N GLU A 220 17.65 9.10 -32.78
CA GLU A 220 18.37 9.22 -34.06
C GLU A 220 19.64 8.37 -34.08
N GLU A 221 20.44 8.42 -33.00
CA GLU A 221 21.63 7.57 -32.83
C GLU A 221 21.31 6.09 -32.87
N VAL A 222 20.26 5.66 -32.13
CA VAL A 222 19.80 4.25 -32.10
C VAL A 222 19.34 3.84 -33.51
N ALA A 223 18.54 4.65 -34.20
CA ALA A 223 18.04 4.35 -35.52
C ALA A 223 19.18 4.28 -36.56
N ALA A 224 20.18 5.16 -36.46
CA ALA A 224 21.34 5.12 -37.31
C ALA A 224 22.15 3.84 -37.16
N ARG A 225 22.37 3.41 -35.91
CA ARG A 225 23.08 2.15 -35.64
C ARG A 225 22.33 0.92 -36.11
N LEU A 226 21.01 0.88 -35.91
CA LEU A 226 20.18 -0.23 -36.37
C LEU A 226 20.18 -0.34 -37.90
N ARG A 227 20.09 0.78 -38.62
CA ARG A 227 20.19 0.81 -40.09
C ARG A 227 21.56 0.33 -40.61
N GLY A 228 22.62 0.52 -39.85
CA GLY A 228 23.95 0.06 -40.19
C GLY A 228 24.22 -1.44 -39.95
N LEU A 229 23.26 -2.17 -39.37
CA LEU A 229 23.34 -3.60 -39.10
C LEU A 229 22.63 -4.47 -40.16
N GLY A 230 21.91 -3.87 -41.10
CA GLY A 230 21.24 -4.51 -42.24
C GLY A 230 21.93 -4.12 -43.54
#